data_dd631251eb592ddc506ac387e953208d
#
_entry.id   dd631251eb592ddc506ac387e953208d
#
_cell.length_a   1.000
_cell.length_b   1.000
_cell.length_c   1.000
_cell.angle_alpha   90.00
_cell.angle_beta   90.00
_cell.angle_gamma   90.00
#
_symmetry.space_group_name_H-M   'P 1'
#
loop_
_entity.id
_entity.type
_entity.pdbx_description
1 polymer ?
#
loop_
_entity_poly.entity_id
_entity_poly.type
_entity_poly.pdbx_seq_one_letter_code
_entity_poly.pdbx_strand_id
1 'polypeptide(L)'
;MRKNMRKIFAALSEMQSVLDGLTRGLDLQILDSGSGMHEGHSLSFYPRGDTLGIVLPSNSPGVHSLWVPAIALKTALVLKPGAAEPWTPYRIIQAFIKAGAPKEAFYYYPTSHAGAGEILRNTGRGMMFGDISAVGKYKNDPRIELHGPGYSKVLIGEDCINDWEKYLDVIVASILENGGRSCINASGVWVPSHAEEIAEALAERFAKVIARDADDEQAQIAPFADPSVAERISAMVDAGLAEEGATDVTAKYRDGERVAHHQGCTYLLPTVMLCQSPDHTLANKEFLFPFASVVKVNQNEIPERLGKTLVVTAITRDEKLIDRLLTSPLVDRLNIGAIPTMHIGWDQPHEGNLFEHLYARRAFQRAGA
;
A
#
# COMPACT_ATOMS: atom_id res chain seq x y z
N MET A 1 -14.69 3.14 11.21
CA MET A 1 -15.68 2.54 10.27
C MET A 1 -16.08 3.49 9.15
N ARG A 2 -16.64 4.71 9.40
CA ARG A 2 -17.10 5.65 8.34
C ARG A 2 -16.03 6.03 7.31
N LYS A 3 -14.80 6.36 7.75
CA LYS A 3 -13.69 6.71 6.82
C LYS A 3 -13.33 5.54 5.89
N ASN A 4 -13.32 4.31 6.40
CA ASN A 4 -13.00 3.12 5.62
C ASN A 4 -14.09 2.79 4.60
N MET A 5 -15.34 2.94 4.97
CA MET A 5 -16.48 2.81 4.04
C MET A 5 -16.37 3.82 2.89
N ARG A 6 -16.02 5.09 3.20
CA ARG A 6 -15.82 6.12 2.16
C ARG A 6 -14.75 5.74 1.13
N LYS A 7 -13.64 5.12 1.56
CA LYS A 7 -12.58 4.66 0.63
C LYS A 7 -13.07 3.57 -0.32
N ILE A 8 -13.86 2.61 0.19
CA ILE A 8 -14.47 1.55 -0.65
C ILE A 8 -15.48 2.17 -1.62
N PHE A 9 -16.35 3.06 -1.15
CA PHE A 9 -17.30 3.76 -2.02
C PHE A 9 -16.61 4.59 -3.09
N ALA A 10 -15.54 5.32 -2.74
CA ALA A 10 -14.76 6.07 -3.72
C ALA A 10 -14.18 5.15 -4.80
N ALA A 11 -13.53 4.04 -4.41
CA ALA A 11 -12.99 3.06 -5.37
C ALA A 11 -14.07 2.47 -6.29
N LEU A 12 -15.26 2.18 -5.76
CA LEU A 12 -16.37 1.67 -6.57
C LEU A 12 -16.98 2.74 -7.49
N SER A 13 -17.07 3.99 -7.02
CA SER A 13 -17.58 5.11 -7.82
C SER A 13 -16.63 5.49 -8.96
N GLU A 14 -15.34 5.33 -8.76
CA GLU A 14 -14.28 5.61 -9.74
C GLU A 14 -13.90 4.38 -10.57
N MET A 15 -14.71 3.32 -10.55
CA MET A 15 -14.36 2.05 -11.21
C MET A 15 -14.09 2.20 -12.72
N GLN A 16 -14.79 3.10 -13.39
CA GLN A 16 -14.51 3.37 -14.81
C GLN A 16 -13.09 3.96 -14.98
N SER A 17 -12.73 4.96 -14.18
CA SER A 17 -11.37 5.53 -14.20
C SER A 17 -10.30 4.47 -13.89
N VAL A 18 -10.58 3.58 -12.91
CA VAL A 18 -9.69 2.45 -12.59
C VAL A 18 -9.51 1.51 -13.79
N LEU A 19 -10.60 1.13 -14.45
CA LEU A 19 -10.54 0.25 -15.63
C LEU A 19 -9.81 0.93 -16.79
N ASP A 20 -10.08 2.22 -17.04
CA ASP A 20 -9.40 2.99 -18.10
C ASP A 20 -7.89 3.08 -17.82
N GLY A 21 -7.50 3.27 -16.56
CA GLY A 21 -6.11 3.26 -16.13
C GLY A 21 -5.41 1.91 -16.35
N LEU A 22 -6.10 0.81 -16.03
CA LEU A 22 -5.58 -0.55 -16.19
C LEU A 22 -5.48 -0.97 -17.66
N THR A 23 -6.45 -0.58 -18.50
CA THR A 23 -6.62 -1.09 -19.88
C THR A 23 -6.33 -0.05 -20.96
N ARG A 24 -6.04 1.21 -20.55
CA ARG A 24 -5.89 2.36 -21.46
C ARG A 24 -7.11 2.58 -22.37
N GLY A 25 -8.31 2.49 -21.75
CA GLY A 25 -9.57 2.72 -22.45
C GLY A 25 -9.97 1.60 -23.43
N LEU A 26 -9.44 0.39 -23.24
CA LEU A 26 -9.83 -0.78 -24.06
C LEU A 26 -11.32 -1.06 -23.90
N ASP A 27 -12.03 -1.26 -25.02
CA ASP A 27 -13.38 -1.82 -24.97
C ASP A 27 -13.34 -3.27 -24.44
N LEU A 28 -13.91 -3.46 -23.24
CA LEU A 28 -13.89 -4.76 -22.56
C LEU A 28 -14.68 -5.85 -23.28
N GLN A 29 -15.50 -5.52 -24.30
CA GLN A 29 -16.14 -6.51 -25.16
C GLN A 29 -15.13 -7.36 -25.95
N ILE A 30 -13.90 -6.83 -26.15
CA ILE A 30 -12.79 -7.59 -26.73
C ILE A 30 -12.46 -8.84 -25.91
N LEU A 31 -12.70 -8.81 -24.60
CA LEU A 31 -12.45 -9.97 -23.73
C LEU A 31 -13.45 -11.11 -23.93
N ASP A 32 -14.67 -10.83 -24.44
CA ASP A 32 -15.67 -11.85 -24.78
C ASP A 32 -15.35 -12.55 -26.09
N SER A 33 -14.96 -11.77 -27.09
CA SER A 33 -14.67 -12.28 -28.43
C SER A 33 -13.23 -12.76 -28.61
N GLY A 34 -12.35 -12.40 -27.67
CA GLY A 34 -10.91 -12.65 -27.73
C GLY A 34 -10.17 -11.79 -28.75
N SER A 35 -10.88 -10.95 -29.55
CA SER A 35 -10.29 -10.03 -30.52
C SER A 35 -11.22 -8.87 -30.82
N GLY A 36 -10.67 -7.75 -31.28
CA GLY A 36 -11.41 -6.57 -31.69
C GLY A 36 -10.50 -5.48 -32.23
N MET A 37 -11.06 -4.29 -32.41
CA MET A 37 -10.35 -3.10 -32.85
C MET A 37 -10.21 -2.12 -31.68
N HIS A 38 -9.05 -1.51 -31.54
CA HIS A 38 -8.79 -0.42 -30.61
C HIS A 38 -7.87 0.59 -31.27
N GLU A 39 -8.28 1.85 -31.32
CA GLU A 39 -7.53 2.94 -31.98
C GLU A 39 -7.06 2.58 -33.41
N GLY A 40 -7.90 1.88 -34.17
CA GLY A 40 -7.59 1.48 -35.55
C GLY A 40 -6.69 0.24 -35.69
N HIS A 41 -6.29 -0.39 -34.59
CA HIS A 41 -5.46 -1.59 -34.58
C HIS A 41 -6.24 -2.83 -34.18
N SER A 42 -5.99 -3.95 -34.88
CA SER A 42 -6.51 -5.27 -34.47
C SER A 42 -5.77 -5.74 -33.22
N LEU A 43 -6.53 -6.08 -32.18
CA LEU A 43 -6.01 -6.63 -30.92
C LEU A 43 -6.64 -7.98 -30.61
N SER A 44 -5.89 -8.85 -29.99
CA SER A 44 -6.40 -10.09 -29.44
C SER A 44 -5.79 -10.37 -28.07
N PHE A 45 -6.67 -10.72 -27.13
CA PHE A 45 -6.30 -11.08 -25.77
C PHE A 45 -6.82 -12.49 -25.45
N TYR A 46 -6.13 -13.13 -24.51
CA TYR A 46 -6.58 -14.39 -23.92
C TYR A 46 -6.32 -14.39 -22.41
N PRO A 47 -7.19 -15.02 -21.61
CA PRO A 47 -6.98 -15.10 -20.17
C PRO A 47 -5.75 -15.98 -19.87
N ARG A 48 -4.96 -15.57 -18.89
CA ARG A 48 -3.82 -16.34 -18.38
C ARG A 48 -4.23 -17.40 -17.36
N GLY A 49 -5.51 -17.44 -17.00
CA GLY A 49 -6.12 -18.40 -16.11
C GLY A 49 -7.59 -18.08 -15.91
N ASP A 50 -8.38 -19.07 -15.52
CA ASP A 50 -9.85 -18.92 -15.38
C ASP A 50 -10.25 -18.30 -14.04
N THR A 51 -9.35 -18.29 -13.07
CA THR A 51 -9.62 -17.83 -11.70
C THR A 51 -8.46 -17.04 -11.14
N LEU A 52 -8.77 -16.04 -10.31
CA LEU A 52 -7.83 -15.29 -9.49
C LEU A 52 -7.99 -15.69 -8.02
N GLY A 53 -6.97 -16.33 -7.46
CA GLY A 53 -6.86 -16.64 -6.04
C GLY A 53 -6.30 -15.46 -5.25
N ILE A 54 -6.98 -15.02 -4.19
CA ILE A 54 -6.60 -13.83 -3.45
C ILE A 54 -6.48 -14.16 -1.96
N VAL A 55 -5.30 -13.93 -1.41
CA VAL A 55 -5.04 -14.02 0.03
C VAL A 55 -4.96 -12.61 0.60
N LEU A 56 -6.06 -12.19 1.22
CA LEU A 56 -6.25 -10.82 1.70
C LEU A 56 -5.65 -10.58 3.08
N PRO A 57 -5.14 -9.36 3.35
CA PRO A 57 -4.73 -8.92 4.68
C PRO A 57 -5.92 -8.39 5.49
N SER A 58 -5.67 -7.99 6.74
CA SER A 58 -6.69 -7.36 7.62
C SER A 58 -6.37 -5.91 7.97
N ASN A 59 -5.34 -5.30 7.35
CA ASN A 59 -4.78 -4.03 7.82
C ASN A 59 -5.48 -2.78 7.24
N SER A 60 -5.99 -2.85 6.00
CA SER A 60 -6.56 -1.68 5.33
C SER A 60 -7.69 -2.06 4.37
N PRO A 61 -8.79 -1.30 4.31
CA PRO A 61 -9.85 -1.51 3.33
C PRO A 61 -9.44 -1.12 1.91
N GLY A 62 -8.38 -0.33 1.73
CA GLY A 62 -7.88 0.11 0.43
C GLY A 62 -7.46 -1.04 -0.48
N VAL A 63 -6.99 -2.16 0.09
CA VAL A 63 -6.59 -3.34 -0.67
C VAL A 63 -7.71 -3.95 -1.53
N HIS A 64 -8.97 -3.66 -1.21
CA HIS A 64 -10.09 -4.17 -1.99
C HIS A 64 -10.19 -3.52 -3.38
N SER A 65 -9.67 -2.30 -3.57
CA SER A 65 -9.60 -1.65 -4.88
C SER A 65 -8.70 -2.39 -5.88
N LEU A 66 -7.76 -3.21 -5.40
CA LEU A 66 -6.81 -3.95 -6.24
C LEU A 66 -7.44 -5.16 -6.93
N TRP A 67 -8.40 -5.84 -6.30
CA TRP A 67 -8.97 -7.07 -6.85
C TRP A 67 -10.39 -6.89 -7.41
N VAL A 68 -11.14 -5.90 -6.94
CA VAL A 68 -12.51 -5.66 -7.41
C VAL A 68 -12.61 -5.45 -8.92
N PRO A 69 -11.66 -4.80 -9.61
CA PRO A 69 -11.70 -4.67 -11.07
C PRO A 69 -11.71 -6.01 -11.83
N ALA A 70 -11.23 -7.11 -11.23
CA ALA A 70 -11.25 -8.44 -11.85
C ALA A 70 -12.66 -8.90 -12.22
N ILE A 71 -13.70 -8.40 -11.52
CA ILE A 71 -15.10 -8.70 -11.82
C ILE A 71 -15.48 -8.13 -13.19
N ALA A 72 -15.15 -6.86 -13.46
CA ALA A 72 -15.37 -6.25 -14.77
C ALA A 72 -14.45 -6.86 -15.84
N LEU A 73 -13.27 -7.33 -15.45
CA LEU A 73 -12.33 -8.09 -16.30
C LEU A 73 -12.72 -9.57 -16.45
N LYS A 74 -13.96 -9.96 -16.05
CA LYS A 74 -14.57 -11.29 -16.31
C LYS A 74 -13.77 -12.46 -15.75
N THR A 75 -13.11 -12.27 -14.62
CA THR A 75 -12.32 -13.29 -13.94
C THR A 75 -13.01 -13.73 -12.65
N ALA A 76 -13.24 -15.02 -12.47
CA ALA A 76 -13.80 -15.55 -11.24
C ALA A 76 -12.80 -15.44 -10.07
N LEU A 77 -13.32 -15.20 -8.88
CA LEU A 77 -12.54 -14.87 -7.68
C LEU A 77 -12.61 -15.98 -6.64
N VAL A 78 -11.45 -16.36 -6.12
CA VAL A 78 -11.33 -17.30 -5.00
C VAL A 78 -10.62 -16.58 -3.86
N LEU A 79 -11.37 -16.14 -2.85
CA LEU A 79 -10.87 -15.26 -1.79
C LEU A 79 -10.67 -15.98 -0.46
N LYS A 80 -9.50 -15.78 0.12
CA LYS A 80 -9.23 -16.05 1.54
C LYS A 80 -9.13 -14.71 2.25
N PRO A 81 -10.07 -14.35 3.15
CA PRO A 81 -10.02 -13.10 3.89
C PRO A 81 -8.91 -13.08 4.94
N GLY A 82 -8.52 -11.89 5.38
CA GLY A 82 -7.73 -11.71 6.57
C GLY A 82 -8.47 -12.20 7.82
N ALA A 83 -7.76 -12.84 8.75
CA ALA A 83 -8.39 -13.48 9.91
C ALA A 83 -9.03 -12.46 10.88
N ALA A 84 -8.42 -11.28 11.03
CA ALA A 84 -8.92 -10.25 11.96
C ALA A 84 -10.08 -9.42 11.38
N GLU A 85 -10.23 -9.40 10.04
CA GLU A 85 -11.30 -8.65 9.36
C GLU A 85 -11.84 -9.44 8.14
N PRO A 86 -12.67 -10.46 8.33
CA PRO A 86 -13.23 -11.24 7.22
C PRO A 86 -14.47 -10.60 6.58
N TRP A 87 -15.11 -9.63 7.21
CA TRP A 87 -16.45 -9.18 6.85
C TRP A 87 -16.51 -8.21 5.68
N THR A 88 -15.49 -7.38 5.48
CA THR A 88 -15.48 -6.39 4.39
C THR A 88 -15.50 -7.06 3.02
N PRO A 89 -14.60 -8.00 2.69
CA PRO A 89 -14.66 -8.68 1.39
C PRO A 89 -15.95 -9.50 1.22
N TYR A 90 -16.45 -10.13 2.28
CA TYR A 90 -17.73 -10.84 2.23
C TYR A 90 -18.88 -9.90 1.84
N ARG A 91 -18.98 -8.71 2.48
CA ARG A 91 -20.02 -7.74 2.17
C ARG A 91 -19.91 -7.17 0.77
N ILE A 92 -18.68 -6.96 0.26
CA ILE A 92 -18.46 -6.54 -1.13
C ILE A 92 -19.00 -7.60 -2.09
N ILE A 93 -18.66 -8.88 -1.89
CA ILE A 93 -19.17 -9.99 -2.69
C ILE A 93 -20.71 -10.01 -2.68
N GLN A 94 -21.33 -9.93 -1.49
CA GLN A 94 -22.79 -9.93 -1.38
C GLN A 94 -23.43 -8.73 -2.10
N ALA A 95 -22.78 -7.56 -2.08
CA ALA A 95 -23.25 -6.38 -2.81
C ALA A 95 -23.21 -6.61 -4.33
N PHE A 96 -22.15 -7.22 -4.87
CA PHE A 96 -22.07 -7.57 -6.29
C PHE A 96 -23.11 -8.60 -6.71
N ILE A 97 -23.29 -9.65 -5.92
CA ILE A 97 -24.34 -10.67 -6.19
C ILE A 97 -25.72 -10.01 -6.19
N LYS A 98 -26.00 -9.15 -5.21
CA LYS A 98 -27.27 -8.39 -5.14
C LYS A 98 -27.46 -7.45 -6.34
N ALA A 99 -26.36 -6.91 -6.88
CA ALA A 99 -26.38 -6.07 -8.08
C ALA A 99 -26.50 -6.85 -9.40
N GLY A 100 -26.56 -8.20 -9.36
CA GLY A 100 -26.74 -9.05 -10.53
C GLY A 100 -25.50 -9.78 -11.03
N ALA A 101 -24.37 -9.67 -10.34
CA ALA A 101 -23.18 -10.47 -10.69
C ALA A 101 -23.45 -11.96 -10.42
N PRO A 102 -22.99 -12.89 -11.30
CA PRO A 102 -23.17 -14.33 -11.10
C PRO A 102 -22.55 -14.77 -9.77
N LYS A 103 -23.32 -15.46 -8.94
CA LYS A 103 -22.80 -15.96 -7.64
C LYS A 103 -21.66 -16.97 -7.82
N GLU A 104 -21.66 -17.68 -8.95
CA GLU A 104 -20.65 -18.67 -9.34
C GLU A 104 -19.30 -18.04 -9.67
N ALA A 105 -19.23 -16.70 -9.81
CA ALA A 105 -17.99 -15.97 -9.98
C ALA A 105 -17.24 -15.73 -8.66
N PHE A 106 -17.86 -16.07 -7.52
CA PHE A 106 -17.30 -15.76 -6.19
C PHE A 106 -17.20 -16.98 -5.31
N TYR A 107 -16.00 -17.29 -4.87
CA TYR A 107 -15.70 -18.33 -3.89
C TYR A 107 -15.03 -17.68 -2.69
N TYR A 108 -15.57 -17.89 -1.49
CA TYR A 108 -15.11 -17.24 -0.28
C TYR A 108 -14.80 -18.26 0.80
N TYR A 109 -13.52 -18.36 1.17
CA TYR A 109 -13.01 -19.38 2.06
C TYR A 109 -12.27 -18.76 3.28
N PRO A 110 -12.95 -18.49 4.40
CA PRO A 110 -12.29 -18.22 5.66
C PRO A 110 -11.54 -19.48 6.12
N THR A 111 -10.22 -19.47 5.96
CA THR A 111 -9.38 -20.65 6.23
C THR A 111 -8.02 -20.26 6.79
N SER A 112 -7.23 -21.27 7.19
CA SER A 112 -5.89 -21.14 7.73
C SER A 112 -4.85 -20.73 6.67
N HIS A 113 -3.61 -20.54 7.11
CA HIS A 113 -2.49 -20.31 6.19
C HIS A 113 -2.25 -21.48 5.22
N ALA A 114 -2.50 -22.74 5.67
CA ALA A 114 -2.40 -23.89 4.78
C ALA A 114 -3.44 -23.81 3.64
N GLY A 115 -4.70 -23.47 3.96
CA GLY A 115 -5.74 -23.25 2.96
C GLY A 115 -5.45 -22.08 2.01
N ALA A 116 -4.76 -21.03 2.47
CA ALA A 116 -4.27 -19.97 1.60
C ALA A 116 -3.31 -20.51 0.51
N GLY A 117 -2.39 -21.38 0.90
CA GLY A 117 -1.48 -22.05 -0.03
C GLY A 117 -2.22 -22.91 -1.06
N GLU A 118 -3.29 -23.61 -0.64
CA GLU A 118 -4.12 -24.40 -1.55
C GLU A 118 -4.85 -23.52 -2.59
N ILE A 119 -5.40 -22.38 -2.17
CA ILE A 119 -6.02 -21.43 -3.09
C ILE A 119 -5.03 -20.99 -4.17
N LEU A 120 -3.84 -20.53 -3.78
CA LEU A 120 -2.83 -20.07 -4.74
C LEU A 120 -2.32 -21.18 -5.67
N ARG A 121 -2.28 -22.43 -5.21
CA ARG A 121 -1.89 -23.57 -6.06
C ARG A 121 -2.94 -23.95 -7.09
N ASN A 122 -4.21 -23.83 -6.72
CA ASN A 122 -5.35 -24.30 -7.53
C ASN A 122 -6.02 -23.21 -8.36
N THR A 123 -5.47 -21.99 -8.40
CA THR A 123 -5.96 -20.89 -9.23
C THR A 123 -4.97 -20.55 -10.35
N GLY A 124 -5.49 -20.11 -11.49
CA GLY A 124 -4.68 -19.77 -12.66
C GLY A 124 -3.75 -18.57 -12.42
N ARG A 125 -4.25 -17.59 -11.65
CA ARG A 125 -3.51 -16.42 -11.18
C ARG A 125 -3.71 -16.23 -9.69
N GLY A 126 -2.75 -15.61 -9.03
CA GLY A 126 -2.80 -15.35 -7.60
C GLY A 126 -2.40 -13.92 -7.23
N MET A 127 -2.94 -13.45 -6.11
CA MET A 127 -2.58 -12.19 -5.47
C MET A 127 -2.37 -12.48 -3.98
N MET A 128 -1.16 -12.23 -3.48
CA MET A 128 -0.77 -12.56 -2.12
C MET A 128 -0.34 -11.32 -1.36
N PHE A 129 -1.08 -11.00 -0.30
CA PHE A 129 -0.72 -9.95 0.65
C PHE A 129 -0.08 -10.54 1.89
N GLY A 130 0.98 -9.92 2.38
CA GLY A 130 1.62 -10.37 3.61
C GLY A 130 2.95 -9.70 3.90
N ASP A 131 3.57 -10.10 5.01
CA ASP A 131 4.93 -9.70 5.33
C ASP A 131 5.96 -10.40 4.41
N ILE A 132 7.23 -9.99 4.51
CA ILE A 132 8.31 -10.56 3.70
C ILE A 132 8.38 -12.09 3.81
N SER A 133 8.12 -12.64 5.01
CA SER A 133 8.23 -14.08 5.23
C SER A 133 7.11 -14.86 4.53
N ALA A 134 5.93 -14.26 4.45
CA ALA A 134 4.77 -14.83 3.78
C ALA A 134 4.89 -14.75 2.25
N VAL A 135 5.15 -13.55 1.70
CA VAL A 135 5.25 -13.35 0.25
C VAL A 135 6.52 -13.97 -0.34
N GLY A 136 7.61 -14.02 0.42
CA GLY A 136 8.89 -14.59 -0.02
C GLY A 136 8.81 -16.05 -0.45
N LYS A 137 7.84 -16.81 0.05
CA LYS A 137 7.60 -18.20 -0.36
C LYS A 137 7.18 -18.34 -1.83
N TYR A 138 6.58 -17.30 -2.39
CA TYR A 138 6.02 -17.28 -3.74
C TYR A 138 6.83 -16.43 -4.73
N LYS A 139 7.98 -15.87 -4.32
CA LYS A 139 8.80 -14.94 -5.14
C LYS A 139 9.21 -15.47 -6.52
N ASN A 140 9.25 -16.80 -6.69
CA ASN A 140 9.63 -17.45 -7.93
C ASN A 140 8.44 -17.99 -8.74
N ASP A 141 7.20 -17.77 -8.28
CA ASP A 141 6.01 -18.16 -9.03
C ASP A 141 5.44 -16.95 -9.80
N PRO A 142 5.63 -16.86 -11.13
CA PRO A 142 5.20 -15.74 -11.93
C PRO A 142 3.67 -15.62 -12.08
N ARG A 143 2.93 -16.62 -11.58
CA ARG A 143 1.47 -16.59 -11.53
C ARG A 143 0.94 -15.74 -10.38
N ILE A 144 1.78 -15.47 -9.38
CA ILE A 144 1.37 -14.83 -8.13
C ILE A 144 1.96 -13.41 -8.06
N GLU A 145 1.08 -12.42 -8.01
CA GLU A 145 1.43 -11.04 -7.72
C GLU A 145 1.60 -10.86 -6.21
N LEU A 146 2.73 -10.30 -5.79
CA LEU A 146 3.12 -10.22 -4.40
C LEU A 146 3.00 -8.79 -3.88
N HIS A 147 2.19 -8.61 -2.85
CA HIS A 147 1.96 -7.35 -2.15
C HIS A 147 2.55 -7.44 -0.74
N GLY A 148 3.82 -7.07 -0.64
CA GLY A 148 4.58 -7.04 0.61
C GLY A 148 4.56 -5.68 1.31
N PRO A 149 5.50 -5.43 2.23
CA PRO A 149 5.75 -4.10 2.77
C PRO A 149 6.11 -3.10 1.67
N GLY A 150 5.54 -1.90 1.74
CA GLY A 150 5.73 -0.88 0.70
C GLY A 150 6.98 -0.05 0.87
N TYR A 151 7.47 0.12 2.11
CA TYR A 151 8.62 0.99 2.43
C TYR A 151 8.48 2.40 1.84
N SER A 152 7.26 2.91 1.75
CA SER A 152 6.93 4.20 1.13
C SER A 152 7.65 5.36 1.82
N LYS A 153 8.05 6.37 1.05
CA LYS A 153 8.90 7.46 1.54
C LYS A 153 8.47 8.82 1.03
N VAL A 154 8.73 9.83 1.85
CA VAL A 154 8.73 11.23 1.44
C VAL A 154 10.20 11.67 1.34
N LEU A 155 10.59 12.23 0.20
CA LEU A 155 11.89 12.82 -0.07
C LEU A 155 11.73 14.33 -0.19
N ILE A 156 12.63 15.11 0.39
CA ILE A 156 12.71 16.55 0.15
C ILE A 156 14.07 16.83 -0.48
N GLY A 157 14.07 17.44 -1.67
CA GLY A 157 15.29 17.79 -2.39
C GLY A 157 16.02 18.98 -1.79
N GLU A 158 17.31 19.14 -2.13
CA GLU A 158 18.17 20.24 -1.70
C GLU A 158 17.59 21.62 -2.06
N ASP A 159 16.84 21.69 -3.17
CA ASP A 159 16.18 22.89 -3.67
C ASP A 159 14.93 23.31 -2.89
N CYS A 160 14.36 22.39 -2.10
CA CYS A 160 13.13 22.60 -1.34
C CYS A 160 13.34 22.51 0.19
N ILE A 161 14.45 21.96 0.66
CA ILE A 161 14.63 21.59 2.07
C ILE A 161 14.62 22.78 3.03
N ASN A 162 15.07 23.96 2.60
CA ASN A 162 15.07 25.15 3.46
C ASN A 162 13.66 25.67 3.79
N ASP A 163 12.65 25.20 3.11
CA ASP A 163 11.23 25.53 3.31
C ASP A 163 10.44 24.32 3.86
N TRP A 164 11.09 23.39 4.51
CA TRP A 164 10.52 22.10 4.93
C TRP A 164 9.23 22.24 5.76
N GLU A 165 9.08 23.30 6.53
CA GLU A 165 7.88 23.55 7.35
C GLU A 165 6.60 23.62 6.50
N LYS A 166 6.69 24.09 5.26
CA LYS A 166 5.56 24.14 4.31
C LYS A 166 5.04 22.75 3.93
N TYR A 167 5.87 21.73 4.09
CA TYR A 167 5.56 20.34 3.71
C TYR A 167 5.18 19.45 4.89
N LEU A 168 5.22 20.00 6.12
CA LEU A 168 4.99 19.21 7.34
C LEU A 168 3.61 18.53 7.31
N ASP A 169 2.57 19.20 6.85
CA ASP A 169 1.22 18.62 6.79
C ASP A 169 1.14 17.48 5.77
N VAL A 170 1.87 17.56 4.66
CA VAL A 170 1.98 16.47 3.66
C VAL A 170 2.69 15.26 4.26
N ILE A 171 3.76 15.48 5.03
CA ILE A 171 4.50 14.41 5.70
C ILE A 171 3.62 13.76 6.76
N VAL A 172 2.95 14.55 7.62
CA VAL A 172 2.04 14.05 8.65
C VAL A 172 0.91 13.23 8.03
N ALA A 173 0.27 13.72 6.96
CA ALA A 173 -0.78 12.98 6.26
C ALA A 173 -0.26 11.66 5.68
N SER A 174 0.95 11.67 5.09
CA SER A 174 1.59 10.49 4.52
C SER A 174 1.85 9.39 5.56
N ILE A 175 2.16 9.75 6.80
CA ILE A 175 2.48 8.80 7.87
C ILE A 175 1.21 8.38 8.64
N LEU A 176 0.35 9.33 9.02
CA LEU A 176 -0.70 9.14 10.00
C LEU A 176 -2.05 8.71 9.41
N GLU A 177 -2.33 9.06 8.15
CA GLU A 177 -3.63 8.73 7.55
C GLU A 177 -3.87 7.21 7.61
N ASN A 178 -5.13 6.82 7.80
CA ASN A 178 -5.52 5.41 7.98
C ASN A 178 -4.82 4.72 9.17
N GLY A 179 -4.36 5.48 10.16
CA GLY A 179 -3.66 4.96 11.34
C GLY A 179 -2.31 4.32 11.01
N GLY A 180 -1.65 4.74 9.92
CA GLY A 180 -0.36 4.22 9.50
C GLY A 180 -0.37 2.75 9.09
N ARG A 181 -1.54 2.20 8.70
CA ARG A 181 -1.71 0.75 8.45
C ARG A 181 -1.76 0.34 6.99
N SER A 182 -1.38 1.21 6.09
CA SER A 182 -1.32 0.93 4.65
C SER A 182 0.13 0.85 4.17
N CYS A 183 0.44 -0.04 3.24
CA CYS A 183 1.74 -0.10 2.57
C CYS A 183 2.11 1.20 1.83
N ILE A 184 1.13 2.06 1.54
CA ILE A 184 1.35 3.39 0.97
C ILE A 184 1.55 4.49 2.01
N ASN A 185 1.45 4.20 3.33
CA ASN A 185 1.90 5.15 4.34
C ASN A 185 3.42 5.28 4.30
N ALA A 186 3.89 6.52 4.41
CA ALA A 186 5.33 6.76 4.48
C ALA A 186 5.91 6.18 5.77
N SER A 187 6.90 5.32 5.67
CA SER A 187 7.71 4.79 6.76
C SER A 187 9.10 5.45 6.84
N GLY A 188 9.43 6.29 5.86
CA GLY A 188 10.68 7.05 5.82
C GLY A 188 10.48 8.47 5.33
N VAL A 189 11.22 9.41 5.93
CA VAL A 189 11.37 10.80 5.49
C VAL A 189 12.85 11.03 5.27
N TRP A 190 13.28 11.12 4.01
CA TRP A 190 14.68 11.23 3.66
C TRP A 190 15.01 12.64 3.18
N VAL A 191 16.00 13.25 3.81
CA VAL A 191 16.31 14.66 3.63
C VAL A 191 17.82 14.91 3.61
N PRO A 192 18.32 15.91 2.84
CA PRO A 192 19.75 16.22 2.79
C PRO A 192 20.25 16.98 4.03
N SER A 193 19.33 17.70 4.70
CA SER A 193 19.60 18.48 5.92
C SER A 193 18.32 18.62 6.75
N HIS A 194 18.36 19.30 7.90
CA HIS A 194 17.22 19.56 8.79
C HIS A 194 16.51 18.29 9.30
N ALA A 195 17.20 17.13 9.31
CA ALA A 195 16.58 15.88 9.76
C ALA A 195 16.13 15.96 11.23
N GLU A 196 16.90 16.61 12.09
CA GLU A 196 16.60 16.78 13.50
C GLU A 196 15.38 17.67 13.72
N GLU A 197 15.32 18.83 13.05
CA GLU A 197 14.23 19.78 13.16
C GLU A 197 12.92 19.19 12.62
N ILE A 198 12.98 18.45 11.52
CA ILE A 198 11.82 17.76 10.95
C ILE A 198 11.34 16.65 11.89
N ALA A 199 12.25 15.86 12.46
CA ALA A 199 11.90 14.80 13.39
C ALA A 199 11.24 15.36 14.66
N GLU A 200 11.75 16.46 15.22
CA GLU A 200 11.17 17.16 16.37
C GLU A 200 9.76 17.68 16.05
N ALA A 201 9.58 18.38 14.93
CA ALA A 201 8.28 18.91 14.53
C ALA A 201 7.23 17.81 14.29
N LEU A 202 7.63 16.68 13.71
CA LEU A 202 6.76 15.52 13.56
C LEU A 202 6.42 14.90 14.91
N ALA A 203 7.40 14.76 15.81
CA ALA A 203 7.21 14.21 17.15
C ALA A 203 6.21 15.03 17.98
N GLU A 204 6.31 16.35 17.95
CA GLU A 204 5.34 17.27 18.60
C GLU A 204 3.92 17.11 18.07
N ARG A 205 3.76 16.91 16.76
CA ARG A 205 2.45 16.67 16.14
C ARG A 205 1.89 15.30 16.55
N PHE A 206 2.72 14.27 16.57
CA PHE A 206 2.32 12.89 16.85
C PHE A 206 2.05 12.62 18.32
N ALA A 207 2.71 13.31 19.22
CA ALA A 207 2.44 13.22 20.66
C ALA A 207 1.00 13.60 21.04
N LYS A 208 0.31 14.39 20.20
CA LYS A 208 -1.09 14.77 20.36
C LYS A 208 -2.09 13.67 19.94
N VAL A 209 -1.60 12.62 19.29
CA VAL A 209 -2.42 11.50 18.82
C VAL A 209 -2.50 10.44 19.92
N ILE A 210 -3.67 10.29 20.49
CA ILE A 210 -3.92 9.38 21.61
C ILE A 210 -4.93 8.28 21.23
N ALA A 211 -4.95 7.20 21.99
CA ALA A 211 -6.00 6.19 21.92
C ALA A 211 -7.36 6.82 22.30
N ARG A 212 -8.41 6.53 21.51
CA ARG A 212 -9.76 7.06 21.66
C ARG A 212 -10.80 5.97 21.48
N ASP A 213 -12.01 6.25 21.83
CA ASP A 213 -13.14 5.34 21.62
C ASP A 213 -13.37 5.08 20.13
N ALA A 214 -13.86 3.88 19.82
CA ALA A 214 -14.05 3.45 18.42
C ALA A 214 -15.06 4.31 17.63
N ASP A 215 -15.97 4.99 18.31
CA ASP A 215 -16.98 5.90 17.76
C ASP A 215 -16.57 7.37 17.78
N ASP A 216 -15.45 7.70 18.43
CA ASP A 216 -14.90 9.07 18.42
C ASP A 216 -14.46 9.44 16.98
N GLU A 217 -15.05 10.51 16.45
CA GLU A 217 -14.72 11.00 15.09
C GLU A 217 -13.29 11.55 14.99
N GLN A 218 -12.67 11.89 16.11
CA GLN A 218 -11.28 12.34 16.19
C GLN A 218 -10.27 11.21 16.34
N ALA A 219 -10.72 9.93 16.42
CA ALA A 219 -9.83 8.79 16.48
C ALA A 219 -8.99 8.70 15.21
N GLN A 220 -7.65 8.73 15.37
CA GLN A 220 -6.69 8.70 14.28
C GLN A 220 -5.93 7.38 14.19
N ILE A 221 -5.88 6.61 15.29
CA ILE A 221 -5.27 5.30 15.37
C ILE A 221 -6.31 4.24 15.73
N ALA A 222 -6.02 2.99 15.42
CA ALA A 222 -6.90 1.86 15.71
C ALA A 222 -6.22 0.84 16.61
N PRO A 223 -6.96 0.09 17.44
CA PRO A 223 -6.38 -0.96 18.27
C PRO A 223 -5.88 -2.14 17.44
N PHE A 224 -5.01 -2.93 18.01
CA PHE A 224 -4.63 -4.24 17.50
C PHE A 224 -5.67 -5.28 17.92
N ALA A 225 -6.09 -6.12 16.97
CA ALA A 225 -7.02 -7.23 17.26
C ALA A 225 -6.40 -8.29 18.19
N ASP A 226 -5.07 -8.44 18.09
CA ASP A 226 -4.25 -9.27 18.99
C ASP A 226 -3.23 -8.36 19.67
N PRO A 227 -3.35 -8.14 21.01
CA PRO A 227 -2.44 -7.31 21.78
C PRO A 227 -0.96 -7.72 21.64
N SER A 228 -0.68 -9.02 21.52
CA SER A 228 0.69 -9.54 21.39
C SER A 228 1.40 -9.03 20.13
N VAL A 229 0.66 -8.63 19.10
CA VAL A 229 1.21 -8.02 17.90
C VAL A 229 1.77 -6.63 18.21
N ALA A 230 1.05 -5.82 18.98
CA ALA A 230 1.53 -4.50 19.40
C ALA A 230 2.79 -4.59 20.25
N GLU A 231 2.80 -5.51 21.22
CA GLU A 231 3.97 -5.75 22.09
C GLU A 231 5.18 -6.22 21.28
N ARG A 232 4.99 -7.16 20.36
CA ARG A 232 6.07 -7.64 19.48
C ARG A 232 6.62 -6.53 18.57
N ILE A 233 5.77 -5.68 18.00
CA ILE A 233 6.22 -4.55 17.20
C ILE A 233 7.01 -3.56 18.06
N SER A 234 6.53 -3.24 19.27
CA SER A 234 7.25 -2.37 20.22
C SER A 234 8.63 -2.94 20.55
N ALA A 235 8.70 -4.23 20.86
CA ALA A 235 9.98 -4.90 21.13
C ALA A 235 10.94 -4.87 19.92
N MET A 236 10.42 -4.97 18.69
CA MET A 236 11.25 -4.83 17.48
C MET A 236 11.80 -3.41 17.31
N VAL A 237 11.03 -2.39 17.66
CA VAL A 237 11.52 -1.00 17.66
C VAL A 237 12.59 -0.82 18.74
N ASP A 238 12.37 -1.37 19.94
CA ASP A 238 13.32 -1.27 21.06
C ASP A 238 14.64 -2.02 20.75
N ALA A 239 14.55 -3.15 20.06
CA ALA A 239 15.74 -3.88 19.59
C ALA A 239 16.56 -3.04 18.59
N GLY A 240 15.90 -2.31 17.69
CA GLY A 240 16.57 -1.41 16.78
C GLY A 240 17.15 -0.16 17.48
N LEU A 241 16.51 0.32 18.55
CA LEU A 241 17.03 1.42 19.39
C LEU A 241 18.24 1.01 20.22
N ALA A 242 18.46 -0.27 20.47
CA ALA A 242 19.67 -0.76 21.12
C ALA A 242 20.91 -0.68 20.20
N GLU A 243 20.73 -0.50 18.90
CA GLU A 243 21.81 -0.20 17.96
C GLU A 243 22.13 1.30 18.01
N GLU A 244 23.40 1.66 17.91
CA GLU A 244 23.81 3.08 17.88
C GLU A 244 23.32 3.76 16.58
N GLY A 245 22.93 5.03 16.67
CA GLY A 245 22.59 5.86 15.51
C GLY A 245 21.08 6.03 15.26
N ALA A 246 20.21 5.61 16.18
CA ALA A 246 18.79 5.95 16.16
C ALA A 246 18.31 6.49 17.51
N THR A 247 17.30 7.37 17.46
CA THR A 247 16.67 7.95 18.65
C THR A 247 15.16 8.01 18.43
N ASP A 248 14.35 7.57 19.42
CA ASP A 248 12.90 7.83 19.46
C ASP A 248 12.65 9.27 19.91
N VAL A 249 12.42 10.15 18.93
CA VAL A 249 12.19 11.59 19.19
C VAL A 249 10.84 11.81 19.86
N THR A 250 9.84 10.99 19.54
CA THR A 250 8.51 11.08 20.17
C THR A 250 8.53 10.79 21.67
N ALA A 251 9.50 10.04 22.17
CA ALA A 251 9.65 9.77 23.59
C ALA A 251 9.82 11.03 24.46
N LYS A 252 10.31 12.15 23.88
CA LYS A 252 10.43 13.44 24.58
C LYS A 252 9.08 14.12 24.82
N TYR A 253 8.08 13.84 23.99
CA TYR A 253 6.82 14.55 23.92
C TYR A 253 5.62 13.68 24.33
N ARG A 254 5.82 12.37 24.43
CA ARG A 254 4.79 11.40 24.79
C ARG A 254 4.78 11.14 26.29
N ASP A 255 3.60 11.22 26.91
CA ASP A 255 3.40 10.76 28.27
C ASP A 255 3.32 9.23 28.30
N GLY A 256 4.32 8.56 28.87
CA GLY A 256 4.35 7.12 29.04
C GLY A 256 4.95 6.35 27.85
N GLU A 257 4.60 5.07 27.77
CA GLU A 257 5.16 4.13 26.82
C GLU A 257 4.50 4.19 25.43
N ARG A 258 5.14 3.60 24.42
CA ARG A 258 4.62 3.46 23.07
C ARG A 258 3.38 2.57 23.01
N VAL A 259 3.34 1.54 23.84
CA VAL A 259 2.15 0.67 23.98
C VAL A 259 1.16 1.36 24.93
N ALA A 260 -0.04 1.64 24.44
CA ALA A 260 -1.10 2.28 25.21
C ALA A 260 -2.33 1.36 25.31
N HIS A 261 -3.02 1.43 26.43
CA HIS A 261 -4.27 0.70 26.67
C HIS A 261 -5.43 1.67 26.85
N HIS A 262 -6.54 1.41 26.15
CA HIS A 262 -7.75 2.20 26.27
C HIS A 262 -8.97 1.29 26.11
N GLN A 263 -9.88 1.30 27.06
CA GLN A 263 -11.11 0.49 27.08
C GLN A 263 -10.88 -1.02 26.76
N GLY A 264 -9.85 -1.61 27.35
CA GLY A 264 -9.51 -3.02 27.13
C GLY A 264 -8.85 -3.34 25.79
N CYS A 265 -8.58 -2.34 24.99
CA CYS A 265 -7.89 -2.47 23.70
C CYS A 265 -6.44 -1.98 23.80
N THR A 266 -5.57 -2.57 23.00
CA THR A 266 -4.13 -2.22 22.94
C THR A 266 -3.83 -1.47 21.66
N TYR A 267 -3.08 -0.38 21.78
CA TYR A 267 -2.69 0.51 20.70
C TYR A 267 -1.17 0.69 20.67
N LEU A 268 -0.63 1.05 19.51
CA LEU A 268 0.70 1.66 19.39
C LEU A 268 0.54 3.14 19.06
N LEU A 269 1.11 3.99 19.90
CA LEU A 269 1.14 5.43 19.70
C LEU A 269 2.13 5.79 18.58
N PRO A 270 1.86 6.83 17.78
CA PRO A 270 2.74 7.26 16.72
C PRO A 270 4.17 7.46 17.19
N THR A 271 5.12 7.05 16.36
CA THR A 271 6.54 7.03 16.73
C THR A 271 7.40 7.54 15.58
N VAL A 272 8.24 8.53 15.89
CA VAL A 272 9.22 9.12 14.97
C VAL A 272 10.61 8.78 15.42
N MET A 273 11.35 8.12 14.55
CA MET A 273 12.78 7.86 14.73
C MET A 273 13.62 8.90 14.01
N LEU A 274 14.68 9.37 14.63
CA LEU A 274 15.78 10.04 13.95
C LEU A 274 16.89 9.01 13.74
N CYS A 275 17.23 8.70 12.49
CA CYS A 275 18.34 7.81 12.16
C CYS A 275 19.48 8.59 11.51
N GLN A 276 20.70 8.36 12.00
CA GLN A 276 21.92 9.05 11.52
C GLN A 276 22.39 8.53 10.15
N SER A 277 21.97 7.31 9.78
CA SER A 277 22.35 6.66 8.53
C SER A 277 21.16 5.90 7.91
N PRO A 278 21.05 5.88 6.57
CA PRO A 278 20.09 5.03 5.89
C PRO A 278 20.38 3.51 6.04
N ASP A 279 21.57 3.15 6.52
CA ASP A 279 21.97 1.77 6.77
C ASP A 279 21.53 1.26 8.15
N HIS A 280 21.03 2.14 9.03
CA HIS A 280 20.53 1.74 10.33
C HIS A 280 19.29 0.84 10.19
N THR A 281 19.18 -0.19 11.03
CA THR A 281 18.10 -1.19 10.97
C THR A 281 16.70 -0.56 10.95
N LEU A 282 16.46 0.54 11.67
CA LEU A 282 15.16 1.24 11.71
C LEU A 282 14.96 2.19 10.53
N ALA A 283 15.98 2.61 9.80
CA ALA A 283 15.88 3.58 8.71
C ALA A 283 15.00 3.12 7.55
N ASN A 284 14.92 1.80 7.34
CA ASN A 284 14.12 1.16 6.29
C ASN A 284 13.19 0.09 6.87
N LYS A 285 12.47 0.41 7.95
CA LYS A 285 11.43 -0.45 8.51
C LYS A 285 10.05 0.11 8.24
N GLU A 286 9.12 -0.80 8.02
CA GLU A 286 7.70 -0.50 7.97
C GLU A 286 6.99 -1.32 9.04
N PHE A 287 6.11 -0.65 9.78
CA PHE A 287 5.25 -1.29 10.77
C PHE A 287 3.80 -0.86 10.56
N LEU A 288 2.85 -1.69 10.96
CA LEU A 288 1.42 -1.44 10.80
C LEU A 288 0.86 -0.51 11.90
N PHE A 289 1.52 0.62 12.11
CA PHE A 289 1.07 1.75 12.93
C PHE A 289 1.79 3.01 12.45
N PRO A 290 1.40 4.23 12.86
CA PRO A 290 2.09 5.44 12.42
C PRO A 290 3.53 5.47 12.93
N PHE A 291 4.45 5.02 12.09
CA PHE A 291 5.88 4.92 12.35
C PHE A 291 6.63 5.49 11.16
N ALA A 292 7.58 6.35 11.41
CA ALA A 292 8.49 6.82 10.37
C ALA A 292 9.88 7.12 10.93
N SER A 293 10.88 6.85 10.10
CA SER A 293 12.27 7.23 10.36
C SER A 293 12.62 8.45 9.51
N VAL A 294 13.05 9.54 10.17
CA VAL A 294 13.67 10.69 9.51
C VAL A 294 15.15 10.41 9.38
N VAL A 295 15.66 10.48 8.15
CA VAL A 295 17.03 10.07 7.84
C VAL A 295 17.72 11.14 7.01
N LYS A 296 18.92 11.53 7.43
CA LYS A 296 19.79 12.40 6.62
C LYS A 296 20.47 11.57 5.55
N VAL A 297 20.23 11.92 4.28
CA VAL A 297 20.79 11.21 3.11
C VAL A 297 21.25 12.21 2.09
N ASN A 298 22.46 12.02 1.53
CA ASN A 298 22.92 12.83 0.41
C ASN A 298 21.98 12.63 -0.78
N GLN A 299 21.46 13.71 -1.36
CA GLN A 299 20.50 13.68 -2.45
C GLN A 299 20.97 12.80 -3.62
N ASN A 300 22.26 12.86 -3.96
CA ASN A 300 22.83 12.09 -5.05
C ASN A 300 22.86 10.57 -4.79
N GLU A 301 22.76 10.15 -3.53
CA GLU A 301 22.76 8.73 -3.14
C GLU A 301 21.34 8.16 -3.00
N ILE A 302 20.31 9.03 -2.93
CA ILE A 302 18.93 8.60 -2.67
C ILE A 302 18.46 7.49 -3.64
N PRO A 303 18.58 7.63 -4.98
CA PRO A 303 18.04 6.62 -5.89
C PRO A 303 18.67 5.23 -5.74
N GLU A 304 19.97 5.15 -5.41
CA GLU A 304 20.68 3.88 -5.22
C GLU A 304 20.38 3.25 -3.87
N ARG A 305 20.13 4.09 -2.83
CA ARG A 305 19.88 3.60 -1.46
C ARG A 305 18.42 3.33 -1.17
N LEU A 306 17.51 3.80 -2.04
CA LEU A 306 16.07 3.77 -1.81
C LEU A 306 15.54 2.35 -1.59
N GLY A 307 16.12 1.36 -2.30
CA GLY A 307 15.59 0.00 -2.34
C GLY A 307 14.22 -0.07 -3.02
N LYS A 308 13.61 -1.24 -3.05
CA LYS A 308 12.25 -1.39 -3.58
C LYS A 308 11.27 -0.60 -2.70
N THR A 309 10.54 0.31 -3.31
CA THR A 309 9.66 1.26 -2.63
C THR A 309 8.36 1.41 -3.41
N LEU A 310 7.23 1.19 -2.75
CA LEU A 310 5.92 1.25 -3.39
C LEU A 310 5.54 2.67 -3.78
N VAL A 311 5.66 3.64 -2.86
CA VAL A 311 5.35 5.04 -3.16
C VAL A 311 6.50 5.93 -2.74
N VAL A 312 6.96 6.75 -3.66
CA VAL A 312 7.85 7.86 -3.39
C VAL A 312 7.11 9.17 -3.65
N THR A 313 7.07 10.05 -2.65
CA THR A 313 6.75 11.45 -2.86
C THR A 313 8.05 12.23 -2.84
N ALA A 314 8.44 12.78 -3.98
CA ALA A 314 9.64 13.59 -4.15
C ALA A 314 9.27 15.08 -4.22
N ILE A 315 9.51 15.80 -3.14
CA ILE A 315 9.29 17.25 -3.05
C ILE A 315 10.55 17.95 -3.56
N THR A 316 10.64 18.14 -4.85
CA THR A 316 11.78 18.72 -5.55
C THR A 316 11.37 19.27 -6.92
N ARG A 317 12.18 20.17 -7.48
CA ARG A 317 12.15 20.65 -8.86
C ARG A 317 13.47 20.31 -9.58
N ASP A 318 14.37 19.59 -8.92
CA ASP A 318 15.62 19.14 -9.54
C ASP A 318 15.33 18.04 -10.57
N GLU A 319 15.33 18.44 -11.85
CA GLU A 319 15.05 17.54 -12.99
C GLU A 319 15.99 16.32 -13.01
N LYS A 320 17.25 16.45 -12.53
CA LYS A 320 18.19 15.33 -12.50
C LYS A 320 17.77 14.27 -11.48
N LEU A 321 17.28 14.69 -10.30
CA LEU A 321 16.74 13.77 -9.31
C LEU A 321 15.44 13.15 -9.81
N ILE A 322 14.55 13.96 -10.42
CA ILE A 322 13.29 13.50 -11.00
C ILE A 322 13.54 12.44 -12.07
N ASP A 323 14.43 12.69 -13.05
CA ASP A 323 14.76 11.74 -14.11
C ASP A 323 15.31 10.41 -13.55
N ARG A 324 16.16 10.47 -12.53
CA ARG A 324 16.69 9.26 -11.89
C ARG A 324 15.62 8.46 -11.16
N LEU A 325 14.63 9.12 -10.56
CA LEU A 325 13.50 8.44 -9.90
C LEU A 325 12.53 7.88 -10.94
N LEU A 326 12.23 8.60 -12.02
CA LEU A 326 11.37 8.16 -13.13
C LEU A 326 11.91 6.93 -13.85
N THR A 327 13.23 6.82 -13.97
CA THR A 327 13.90 5.68 -14.62
C THR A 327 14.23 4.54 -13.67
N SER A 328 13.97 4.69 -12.37
CA SER A 328 14.28 3.68 -11.38
C SER A 328 13.24 2.55 -11.39
N PRO A 329 13.66 1.27 -11.59
CA PRO A 329 12.75 0.13 -11.49
C PRO A 329 12.40 -0.23 -10.03
N LEU A 330 12.93 0.53 -9.06
CA LEU A 330 12.72 0.30 -7.64
C LEU A 330 11.54 1.09 -7.07
N VAL A 331 10.96 2.00 -7.86
CA VAL A 331 9.83 2.86 -7.46
C VAL A 331 8.60 2.46 -8.26
N ASP A 332 7.58 1.94 -7.59
CA ASP A 332 6.34 1.52 -8.26
C ASP A 332 5.40 2.70 -8.54
N ARG A 333 5.37 3.70 -7.65
CA ARG A 333 4.57 4.93 -7.78
C ARG A 333 5.39 6.14 -7.40
N LEU A 334 5.40 7.14 -8.26
CA LEU A 334 6.14 8.39 -8.06
C LEU A 334 5.20 9.59 -8.08
N ASN A 335 5.19 10.34 -6.99
CA ASN A 335 4.56 11.65 -6.88
C ASN A 335 5.66 12.71 -6.93
N ILE A 336 5.54 13.69 -7.82
CA ILE A 336 6.45 14.84 -7.86
C ILE A 336 5.75 16.05 -7.26
N GLY A 337 6.38 16.68 -6.28
CA GLY A 337 5.83 17.80 -5.51
C GLY A 337 5.18 17.39 -4.18
N ALA A 338 4.48 18.31 -3.55
CA ALA A 338 3.89 18.15 -2.22
C ALA A 338 2.57 17.36 -2.27
N ILE A 339 2.64 16.10 -2.62
CA ILE A 339 1.50 15.18 -2.74
C ILE A 339 1.66 14.10 -1.66
N PRO A 340 0.69 13.90 -0.74
CA PRO A 340 0.77 12.82 0.25
C PRO A 340 0.90 11.45 -0.41
N THR A 341 1.70 10.54 0.16
CA THR A 341 1.86 9.16 -0.35
C THR A 341 0.53 8.40 -0.41
N MET A 342 -0.44 8.82 0.40
CA MET A 342 -1.80 8.27 0.46
C MET A 342 -2.71 8.73 -0.68
N HIS A 343 -2.28 9.68 -1.51
CA HIS A 343 -3.05 10.14 -2.67
C HIS A 343 -3.07 9.06 -3.75
N ILE A 344 -4.26 8.79 -4.30
CA ILE A 344 -4.47 7.80 -5.35
C ILE A 344 -5.10 8.51 -6.55
N GLY A 345 -4.42 8.49 -7.70
CA GLY A 345 -5.05 8.76 -9.00
C GLY A 345 -5.74 7.50 -9.48
N TRP A 346 -7.07 7.55 -9.63
CA TRP A 346 -7.85 6.36 -9.98
C TRP A 346 -7.58 5.83 -11.38
N ASP A 347 -7.05 6.67 -12.27
CA ASP A 347 -6.61 6.34 -13.63
C ASP A 347 -5.17 5.80 -13.69
N GLN A 348 -4.51 5.63 -12.54
CA GLN A 348 -3.15 5.11 -12.44
C GLN A 348 -3.15 3.74 -11.76
N PRO A 349 -2.33 2.79 -12.22
CA PRO A 349 -2.13 1.52 -11.52
C PRO A 349 -1.67 1.77 -10.08
N HIS A 350 -2.23 1.02 -9.14
CA HIS A 350 -1.86 1.19 -7.74
C HIS A 350 -0.54 0.48 -7.43
N GLU A 351 -0.46 -0.78 -7.78
CA GLU A 351 0.69 -1.67 -7.59
C GLU A 351 0.56 -2.80 -8.61
N GLY A 352 1.46 -2.85 -9.58
CA GLY A 352 1.29 -3.71 -10.74
C GLY A 352 0.14 -3.28 -11.66
N ASN A 353 -0.22 -4.13 -12.61
CA ASN A 353 -1.36 -3.93 -13.50
C ASN A 353 -2.22 -5.20 -13.55
N LEU A 354 -3.39 -5.16 -12.91
CA LEU A 354 -4.28 -6.31 -12.82
C LEU A 354 -4.71 -6.85 -14.20
N PHE A 355 -4.92 -5.97 -15.19
CA PHE A 355 -5.28 -6.43 -16.53
C PHE A 355 -4.14 -7.24 -17.17
N GLU A 356 -2.90 -6.77 -17.09
CA GLU A 356 -1.73 -7.49 -17.59
C GLU A 356 -1.45 -8.77 -16.78
N HIS A 357 -1.80 -8.78 -15.50
CA HIS A 357 -1.71 -9.99 -14.68
C HIS A 357 -2.70 -11.06 -15.13
N LEU A 358 -3.94 -10.67 -15.49
CA LEU A 358 -5.02 -11.59 -15.86
C LEU A 358 -5.02 -11.98 -17.34
N TYR A 359 -4.56 -11.11 -18.23
CA TYR A 359 -4.64 -11.29 -19.67
C TYR A 359 -3.26 -11.19 -20.33
N ALA A 360 -3.10 -11.89 -21.44
CA ALA A 360 -1.96 -11.74 -22.32
C ALA A 360 -2.45 -11.36 -23.73
N ARG A 361 -1.68 -10.46 -24.36
CA ARG A 361 -1.87 -10.10 -25.75
C ARG A 361 -1.22 -11.13 -26.66
N ARG A 362 -1.86 -11.46 -27.80
CA ARG A 362 -1.27 -12.25 -28.89
C ARG A 362 -1.27 -11.45 -30.17
N ALA A 363 -0.37 -11.81 -31.08
CA ALA A 363 -0.47 -11.36 -32.45
C ALA A 363 -1.72 -11.97 -33.11
N PHE A 364 -2.50 -11.15 -33.79
CA PHE A 364 -3.73 -11.57 -34.45
C PHE A 364 -3.85 -10.88 -35.82
N GLN A 365 -4.05 -11.68 -36.82
CA GLN A 365 -4.30 -11.22 -38.17
C GLN A 365 -5.46 -12.04 -38.77
N ARG A 366 -6.35 -11.38 -39.49
CA ARG A 366 -7.45 -12.03 -40.20
C ARG A 366 -7.36 -11.61 -41.66
N ALA A 367 -7.29 -12.58 -42.58
CA ALA A 367 -7.42 -12.27 -43.99
C ALA A 367 -8.82 -11.68 -44.24
N GLY A 368 -8.89 -10.64 -45.05
CA GLY A 368 -10.18 -10.05 -45.44
C GLY A 368 -11.09 -11.12 -46.05
N ALA A 369 -12.40 -11.05 -45.68
CA ALA A 369 -13.42 -11.86 -46.34
C ALA A 369 -13.69 -11.30 -47.73
#